data_a06cb401b01907690191da27aa865fea
#
_entry.id   a06cb401b01907690191da27aa865fea
#
_cell.length_a   1.000
_cell.length_b   1.000
_cell.length_c   1.000
_cell.angle_alpha   90.00
_cell.angle_beta   90.00
_cell.angle_gamma   90.00
#
_symmetry.space_group_name_H-M   'P 1'
#
loop_
_entity.id
_entity.type
_entity.pdbx_description
1 polymer ?
#
loop_
_entity_poly.entity_id
_entity_poly.type
_entity_poly.pdbx_seq_one_letter_code
_entity_poly.pdbx_strand_id
1 'polypeptide(L)'
;MKFINKIIVVCLCASVFAGGCGQSGQDTTKSKKSESTGSSKKNTEQASSDTEASKDIFAMDTYMTVTAYGEKAQDAVDAAEAEIERLDTLLSTGNADSEIAKLNEQKRATLSEDGGYLVKRALELNKETDGAFDIAIYPVMEAWGFPTQNFRVPSADELTGLLKHVDAAKISYDKDTREISFEDEQMKIDLGGIAKGYTSSRIMDIFKENGITSGLVNLGGNVQALGTKTDGSNWRVAVQSPDDTEDYLGVLSIQDKAVITSGGYERYFEQDGVTYHHIIDPKTGYPAENGLVSVTIVSSDGTLADGLSTSLFIMGEEKAAEFWKAHSNEFEAIFATDDGTIYVTEGLK
;
A
#
# COMPACT_ATOMS: atom_id res chain seq x y z
N MET A 1 -19.87 5.84 -22.07
CA MET A 1 -18.79 6.83 -21.85
C MET A 1 -17.48 6.09 -22.05
N LYS A 2 -16.62 6.53 -22.96
CA LYS A 2 -15.36 5.82 -23.25
C LYS A 2 -14.33 6.22 -22.19
N PHE A 3 -13.95 5.27 -21.34
CA PHE A 3 -12.79 5.44 -20.46
C PHE A 3 -11.51 5.13 -21.24
N ILE A 4 -10.65 6.12 -21.32
CA ILE A 4 -9.33 6.01 -21.97
C ILE A 4 -8.34 5.60 -20.89
N ASN A 5 -7.67 4.47 -21.10
CA ASN A 5 -6.55 4.01 -20.29
C ASN A 5 -5.48 5.10 -20.16
N LYS A 6 -5.36 5.70 -18.99
CA LYS A 6 -4.13 6.34 -18.54
C LYS A 6 -3.99 6.08 -17.05
N ILE A 7 -3.08 5.20 -16.70
CA ILE A 7 -2.55 5.13 -15.34
C ILE A 7 -1.75 6.41 -15.15
N ILE A 8 -2.34 7.39 -14.47
CA ILE A 8 -1.64 8.60 -14.03
C ILE A 8 -1.63 8.52 -12.51
N VAL A 9 -0.49 8.09 -11.97
CA VAL A 9 -0.20 8.27 -10.55
C VAL A 9 0.08 9.75 -10.36
N VAL A 10 -0.88 10.50 -9.83
CA VAL A 10 -0.66 11.88 -9.45
C VAL A 10 -0.01 11.89 -8.07
N CYS A 11 1.32 11.93 -8.04
CA CYS A 11 2.05 12.35 -6.85
C CYS A 11 1.85 13.86 -6.68
N LEU A 12 0.90 14.27 -5.85
CA LEU A 12 0.83 15.65 -5.40
C LEU A 12 1.87 15.88 -4.29
N CYS A 13 3.12 16.13 -4.71
CA CYS A 13 4.08 16.79 -3.85
C CYS A 13 3.57 18.22 -3.60
N ALA A 14 3.30 18.57 -2.35
CA ALA A 14 2.93 19.92 -1.96
C ALA A 14 4.12 20.86 -2.20
N SER A 15 4.18 21.49 -3.37
CA SER A 15 5.13 22.54 -3.69
C SER A 15 4.73 23.80 -2.91
N VAL A 16 5.57 24.20 -1.97
CA VAL A 16 5.45 25.49 -1.30
C VAL A 16 5.86 26.57 -2.30
N PHE A 17 4.89 27.33 -2.80
CA PHE A 17 5.17 28.56 -3.52
C PHE A 17 5.56 29.66 -2.53
N ALA A 18 6.85 29.93 -2.42
CA ALA A 18 7.33 31.20 -1.88
C ALA A 18 7.31 32.24 -2.99
N GLY A 19 6.33 33.11 -2.95
CA GLY A 19 6.23 34.26 -3.84
C GLY A 19 7.29 35.31 -3.48
N GLY A 20 8.23 35.56 -4.35
CA GLY A 20 9.17 36.68 -4.31
C GLY A 20 9.07 37.48 -5.59
N CYS A 21 8.38 38.62 -5.55
CA CYS A 21 8.49 39.67 -6.57
C CYS A 21 9.83 40.39 -6.46
N GLY A 22 10.55 40.51 -7.57
CA GLY A 22 11.75 41.34 -7.62
C GLY A 22 12.11 41.71 -9.06
N GLN A 23 11.94 42.97 -9.35
CA GLN A 23 12.07 43.64 -10.62
C GLN A 23 13.54 43.85 -11.05
N SER A 24 13.75 43.86 -12.33
CA SER A 24 14.99 44.10 -13.08
C SER A 24 15.68 45.46 -12.78
N GLY A 25 17.02 45.46 -12.81
CA GLY A 25 17.84 46.67 -12.94
C GLY A 25 19.33 46.34 -13.06
N GLN A 26 19.90 46.52 -14.26
CA GLN A 26 21.33 46.58 -14.51
C GLN A 26 21.92 47.82 -13.83
N ASP A 27 23.07 47.75 -13.17
CA ASP A 27 24.27 48.44 -13.67
C ASP A 27 25.53 48.19 -12.82
N THR A 28 26.63 48.46 -13.43
CA THR A 28 28.01 48.17 -13.19
C THR A 28 28.70 48.92 -12.04
N THR A 29 29.81 48.37 -11.61
CA THR A 29 31.13 48.90 -11.19
C THR A 29 31.55 49.00 -9.73
N LYS A 30 32.69 48.31 -9.51
CA LYS A 30 33.89 48.62 -8.68
C LYS A 30 33.87 48.60 -7.16
N SER A 31 34.57 47.58 -6.66
CA SER A 31 35.70 47.64 -5.70
C SER A 31 35.68 48.63 -4.55
N LYS A 32 35.63 48.10 -3.32
CA LYS A 32 36.65 48.45 -2.29
C LYS A 32 36.64 47.46 -1.11
N LYS A 33 37.83 46.99 -0.79
CA LYS A 33 38.25 46.19 0.32
C LYS A 33 38.12 47.00 1.64
N SER A 34 37.51 46.43 2.66
CA SER A 34 37.83 46.83 4.06
C SER A 34 37.63 45.58 4.95
N GLU A 35 38.74 45.20 5.57
CA GLU A 35 38.80 44.27 6.67
C GLU A 35 38.12 44.84 7.93
N SER A 36 37.29 44.05 8.59
CA SER A 36 37.09 44.21 10.04
C SER A 36 36.84 42.86 10.66
N THR A 37 37.70 42.47 11.52
CA THR A 37 37.68 41.41 12.51
C THR A 37 36.47 41.54 13.43
N GLY A 38 35.73 40.43 13.68
CA GLY A 38 34.67 40.43 14.68
C GLY A 38 33.97 39.11 14.87
N SER A 39 34.54 38.27 15.70
CA SER A 39 33.87 37.28 16.58
C SER A 39 32.83 36.36 15.94
N SER A 40 33.26 35.17 15.56
CA SER A 40 32.46 33.98 15.36
C SER A 40 31.79 33.60 16.69
N LYS A 41 30.48 33.82 16.83
CA LYS A 41 29.64 33.03 17.70
C LYS A 41 29.01 31.92 16.89
N LYS A 42 29.34 30.68 17.26
CA LYS A 42 28.70 29.47 16.79
C LYS A 42 27.17 29.59 16.87
N ASN A 43 26.51 29.66 15.72
CA ASN A 43 25.17 29.15 15.56
C ASN A 43 25.32 27.78 14.89
N THR A 44 25.51 26.78 15.73
CA THR A 44 25.43 25.37 15.36
C THR A 44 24.34 24.84 16.25
N GLU A 45 23.14 24.58 15.67
CA GLU A 45 22.14 23.67 16.21
C GLU A 45 20.70 23.89 15.65
N GLN A 46 20.54 24.33 14.41
CA GLN A 46 19.21 24.42 13.81
C GLN A 46 19.17 24.09 12.32
N ALA A 47 20.21 23.45 11.77
CA ALA A 47 20.30 23.13 10.36
C ALA A 47 19.98 21.67 10.04
N SER A 48 19.66 20.80 11.03
CA SER A 48 19.60 19.36 10.84
C SER A 48 18.19 18.77 10.74
N SER A 49 17.13 19.50 11.13
CA SER A 49 15.76 18.96 11.10
C SER A 49 15.04 19.14 9.75
N ASP A 50 15.54 20.02 8.89
CA ASP A 50 14.86 20.41 7.63
C ASP A 50 15.49 19.77 6.38
N THR A 51 16.46 18.86 6.52
CA THR A 51 17.03 18.16 5.38
C THR A 51 16.02 17.14 4.88
N GLU A 52 15.54 17.32 3.65
CA GLU A 52 14.65 16.39 2.98
C GLU A 52 15.45 15.45 2.08
N ALA A 53 15.10 14.17 2.10
CA ALA A 53 15.45 13.22 1.05
C ALA A 53 14.19 12.54 0.56
N SER A 54 14.09 12.38 -0.76
CA SER A 54 12.95 11.71 -1.39
C SER A 54 13.42 10.90 -2.59
N LYS A 55 12.77 9.75 -2.83
CA LYS A 55 13.09 8.86 -3.94
C LYS A 55 11.85 8.23 -4.53
N ASP A 56 11.79 8.19 -5.85
CA ASP A 56 10.79 7.44 -6.60
C ASP A 56 11.38 6.09 -7.01
N ILE A 57 10.61 5.03 -6.78
CA ILE A 57 11.01 3.63 -6.96
C ILE A 57 9.91 2.93 -7.75
N PHE A 58 10.26 1.99 -8.64
CA PHE A 58 9.31 1.08 -9.25
C PHE A 58 9.56 -0.33 -8.73
N ALA A 59 8.63 -0.85 -7.92
CA ALA A 59 8.68 -2.20 -7.35
C ALA A 59 7.26 -2.71 -7.10
N MET A 60 7.08 -4.02 -6.89
CA MET A 60 5.77 -4.65 -6.63
C MET A 60 4.70 -4.21 -7.65
N ASP A 61 5.09 -4.10 -8.93
CA ASP A 61 4.25 -3.67 -10.06
C ASP A 61 3.63 -2.27 -9.92
N THR A 62 4.24 -1.37 -9.14
CA THR A 62 3.72 -0.01 -8.95
C THR A 62 4.82 1.03 -8.75
N TYR A 63 4.45 2.31 -8.94
CA TYR A 63 5.31 3.44 -8.58
C TYR A 63 5.16 3.76 -7.10
N MET A 64 6.28 4.01 -6.45
CA MET A 64 6.38 4.28 -5.02
C MET A 64 7.20 5.53 -4.80
N THR A 65 6.86 6.30 -3.77
CA THR A 65 7.65 7.45 -3.32
C THR A 65 7.94 7.30 -1.82
N VAL A 66 9.20 7.47 -1.46
CA VAL A 66 9.68 7.43 -0.07
C VAL A 66 10.29 8.77 0.25
N THR A 67 9.82 9.44 1.33
CA THR A 67 10.31 10.76 1.75
C THR A 67 10.59 10.75 3.25
N ALA A 68 11.76 11.24 3.63
CA ALA A 68 12.19 11.39 5.02
C ALA A 68 12.77 12.78 5.27
N TYR A 69 12.66 13.25 6.51
CA TYR A 69 13.18 14.54 6.97
C TYR A 69 14.10 14.33 8.16
N GLY A 70 15.27 14.96 8.14
CA GLY A 70 16.26 14.93 9.22
C GLY A 70 17.68 14.77 8.72
N GLU A 71 18.64 14.77 9.67
CA GLU A 71 20.08 14.69 9.35
C GLU A 71 20.46 13.44 8.54
N LYS A 72 19.79 12.31 8.85
CA LYS A 72 20.00 11.01 8.18
C LYS A 72 18.93 10.66 7.16
N ALA A 73 18.21 11.65 6.63
CA ALA A 73 17.12 11.41 5.70
C ALA A 73 17.58 10.62 4.45
N GLN A 74 18.76 10.94 3.89
CA GLN A 74 19.28 10.22 2.73
C GLN A 74 19.60 8.76 3.06
N ASP A 75 20.28 8.49 4.18
CA ASP A 75 20.61 7.13 4.60
C ASP A 75 19.32 6.30 4.83
N ALA A 76 18.30 6.92 5.42
CA ALA A 76 17.02 6.27 5.68
C ALA A 76 16.25 5.97 4.39
N VAL A 77 16.26 6.87 3.41
CA VAL A 77 15.62 6.67 2.10
C VAL A 77 16.35 5.59 1.29
N ASP A 78 17.68 5.58 1.29
CA ASP A 78 18.47 4.54 0.61
C ASP A 78 18.25 3.16 1.26
N ALA A 79 18.15 3.10 2.60
CA ALA A 79 17.83 1.86 3.31
C ALA A 79 16.39 1.38 3.02
N ALA A 80 15.43 2.30 2.91
CA ALA A 80 14.06 1.98 2.57
C ALA A 80 13.93 1.44 1.14
N GLU A 81 14.64 2.02 0.16
CA GLU A 81 14.71 1.49 -1.21
C GLU A 81 15.24 0.06 -1.22
N ALA A 82 16.39 -0.18 -0.57
CA ALA A 82 16.99 -1.51 -0.50
C ALA A 82 16.04 -2.54 0.12
N GLU A 83 15.24 -2.15 1.13
CA GLU A 83 14.25 -3.01 1.75
C GLU A 83 13.06 -3.29 0.83
N ILE A 84 12.57 -2.28 0.09
CA ILE A 84 11.51 -2.45 -0.92
C ILE A 84 11.95 -3.47 -1.98
N GLU A 85 13.15 -3.29 -2.55
CA GLU A 85 13.69 -4.19 -3.58
C GLU A 85 13.90 -5.62 -3.04
N ARG A 86 14.35 -5.73 -1.79
CA ARG A 86 14.52 -7.03 -1.12
C ARG A 86 13.19 -7.74 -0.94
N LEU A 87 12.15 -7.04 -0.46
CA LEU A 87 10.82 -7.60 -0.24
C LEU A 87 10.12 -7.93 -1.55
N ASP A 88 10.26 -7.09 -2.59
CA ASP A 88 9.75 -7.39 -3.93
C ASP A 88 10.36 -8.68 -4.48
N THR A 89 11.68 -8.83 -4.38
CA THR A 89 12.38 -10.06 -4.78
C THR A 89 11.94 -11.27 -3.97
N LEU A 90 11.75 -11.12 -2.67
CA LEU A 90 11.44 -12.21 -1.74
C LEU A 90 10.02 -12.74 -1.90
N LEU A 91 9.05 -11.85 -2.10
CA LEU A 91 7.61 -12.16 -2.01
C LEU A 91 6.92 -12.33 -3.38
N SER A 92 7.60 -12.01 -4.47
CA SER A 92 7.04 -12.07 -5.82
C SER A 92 6.61 -13.47 -6.22
N THR A 93 5.40 -13.61 -6.77
CA THR A 93 4.95 -14.85 -7.41
C THR A 93 5.53 -15.02 -8.82
N GLY A 94 5.95 -13.93 -9.46
CA GLY A 94 6.50 -13.90 -10.82
C GLY A 94 8.02 -14.14 -10.90
N ASN A 95 8.75 -14.00 -9.78
CA ASN A 95 10.18 -14.27 -9.72
C ASN A 95 10.43 -15.70 -9.26
N ALA A 96 10.91 -16.57 -10.14
CA ALA A 96 11.16 -17.98 -9.84
C ALA A 96 12.17 -18.21 -8.67
N ASP A 97 13.00 -17.22 -8.35
CA ASP A 97 13.95 -17.30 -7.25
C ASP A 97 13.37 -16.85 -5.90
N SER A 98 12.17 -16.29 -5.87
CA SER A 98 11.50 -15.88 -4.63
C SER A 98 11.12 -17.06 -3.74
N GLU A 99 10.90 -16.82 -2.46
CA GLU A 99 10.45 -17.88 -1.55
C GLU A 99 9.00 -18.29 -1.83
N ILE A 100 8.14 -17.34 -2.27
CA ILE A 100 6.74 -17.63 -2.56
C ILE A 100 6.58 -18.42 -3.85
N ALA A 101 7.33 -18.08 -4.92
CA ALA A 101 7.33 -18.88 -6.15
C ALA A 101 7.84 -20.32 -5.91
N LYS A 102 8.93 -20.47 -5.15
CA LYS A 102 9.45 -21.79 -4.75
C LYS A 102 8.47 -22.59 -3.91
N LEU A 103 7.80 -21.95 -2.95
CA LEU A 103 6.74 -22.57 -2.16
C LEU A 103 5.59 -23.03 -3.06
N ASN A 104 5.15 -22.17 -3.99
CA ASN A 104 4.10 -22.50 -4.96
C ASN A 104 4.46 -23.68 -5.87
N GLU A 105 5.73 -23.88 -6.18
CA GLU A 105 6.23 -25.03 -6.95
C GLU A 105 6.37 -26.29 -6.07
N GLN A 106 7.04 -26.18 -4.91
CA GLN A 106 7.44 -27.31 -4.08
C GLN A 106 6.38 -27.76 -3.07
N LYS A 107 5.33 -26.93 -2.85
CA LYS A 107 4.21 -27.15 -1.90
C LYS A 107 4.63 -27.23 -0.44
N ARG A 108 5.90 -27.03 -0.14
CA ARG A 108 6.47 -26.93 1.20
C ARG A 108 7.76 -26.11 1.20
N ALA A 109 7.97 -25.37 2.28
CA ALA A 109 9.19 -24.61 2.51
C ALA A 109 9.37 -24.30 4.00
N THR A 110 10.56 -23.80 4.36
CA THR A 110 10.78 -23.02 5.57
C THR A 110 10.93 -21.57 5.15
N LEU A 111 10.03 -20.71 5.63
CA LEU A 111 9.99 -19.31 5.22
C LEU A 111 11.00 -18.45 5.99
N SER A 112 11.37 -17.31 5.41
CA SER A 112 12.05 -16.23 6.10
C SER A 112 11.20 -15.68 7.27
N GLU A 113 11.74 -14.75 8.04
CA GLU A 113 10.95 -14.05 9.07
C GLU A 113 9.81 -13.24 8.44
N ASP A 114 10.08 -12.55 7.33
CA ASP A 114 9.09 -11.73 6.63
C ASP A 114 7.96 -12.58 6.04
N GLY A 115 8.30 -13.61 5.25
CA GLY A 115 7.31 -14.51 4.66
C GLY A 115 6.52 -15.26 5.71
N GLY A 116 7.19 -15.72 6.77
CA GLY A 116 6.53 -16.38 7.90
C GLY A 116 5.56 -15.46 8.65
N TYR A 117 5.94 -14.20 8.89
CA TYR A 117 5.06 -13.21 9.49
C TYR A 117 3.83 -12.95 8.61
N LEU A 118 4.04 -12.71 7.31
CA LEU A 118 2.97 -12.42 6.37
C LEU A 118 1.98 -13.57 6.22
N VAL A 119 2.49 -14.81 6.07
CA VAL A 119 1.62 -15.99 6.00
C VAL A 119 0.81 -16.14 7.27
N LYS A 120 1.44 -16.03 8.44
CA LYS A 120 0.74 -16.09 9.72
C LYS A 120 -0.39 -15.06 9.78
N ARG A 121 -0.07 -13.79 9.45
CA ARG A 121 -1.04 -12.69 9.52
C ARG A 121 -2.18 -12.87 8.51
N ALA A 122 -1.86 -13.36 7.31
CA ALA A 122 -2.85 -13.68 6.28
C ALA A 122 -3.81 -14.80 6.72
N LEU A 123 -3.32 -15.85 7.37
CA LEU A 123 -4.14 -16.94 7.92
C LEU A 123 -5.01 -16.48 9.10
N GLU A 124 -4.54 -15.54 9.91
CA GLU A 124 -5.33 -14.88 10.95
C GLU A 124 -6.46 -14.08 10.31
N LEU A 125 -6.17 -13.21 9.35
CA LEU A 125 -7.16 -12.42 8.62
C LEU A 125 -8.19 -13.31 7.89
N ASN A 126 -7.76 -14.42 7.31
CA ASN A 126 -8.69 -15.37 6.70
C ASN A 126 -9.78 -15.82 7.68
N LYS A 127 -9.37 -16.18 8.91
CA LYS A 127 -10.30 -16.62 9.97
C LYS A 127 -11.16 -15.47 10.48
N GLU A 128 -10.56 -14.30 10.71
CA GLU A 128 -11.25 -13.10 11.21
C GLU A 128 -12.33 -12.61 10.22
N THR A 129 -12.09 -12.74 8.91
CA THR A 129 -12.95 -12.23 7.83
C THR A 129 -13.84 -13.30 7.19
N ASP A 130 -13.98 -14.49 7.81
CA ASP A 130 -14.77 -15.62 7.29
C ASP A 130 -14.40 -15.98 5.83
N GLY A 131 -13.07 -15.99 5.55
CA GLY A 131 -12.51 -16.36 4.26
C GLY A 131 -12.61 -15.27 3.18
N ALA A 132 -13.01 -14.03 3.52
CA ALA A 132 -12.98 -12.93 2.55
C ALA A 132 -11.54 -12.58 2.14
N PHE A 133 -10.58 -12.71 3.06
CA PHE A 133 -9.15 -12.67 2.74
C PHE A 133 -8.61 -14.08 2.61
N ASP A 134 -8.27 -14.51 1.40
CA ASP A 134 -7.67 -15.84 1.18
C ASP A 134 -6.48 -15.77 0.24
N ILE A 135 -5.28 -16.00 0.79
CA ILE A 135 -4.04 -15.99 0.00
C ILE A 135 -3.95 -17.15 -1.00
N ALA A 136 -4.76 -18.22 -0.83
CA ALA A 136 -4.81 -19.33 -1.78
C ALA A 136 -5.56 -18.99 -3.09
N ILE A 137 -6.04 -17.75 -3.26
CA ILE A 137 -6.76 -17.28 -4.46
C ILE A 137 -5.89 -17.27 -5.74
N TYR A 138 -4.56 -17.42 -5.63
CA TYR A 138 -3.64 -17.21 -6.74
C TYR A 138 -3.94 -18.03 -8.00
N PRO A 139 -4.36 -19.32 -7.97
CA PRO A 139 -4.74 -20.05 -9.19
C PRO A 139 -5.90 -19.39 -9.97
N VAL A 140 -6.82 -18.74 -9.25
CA VAL A 140 -7.92 -17.98 -9.86
C VAL A 140 -7.39 -16.68 -10.47
N MET A 141 -6.49 -15.98 -9.78
CA MET A 141 -5.83 -14.77 -10.32
C MET A 141 -5.05 -15.07 -11.60
N GLU A 142 -4.33 -16.21 -11.65
CA GLU A 142 -3.65 -16.69 -12.88
C GLU A 142 -4.65 -16.95 -14.01
N ALA A 143 -5.80 -17.56 -13.72
CA ALA A 143 -6.83 -17.84 -14.72
C ALA A 143 -7.43 -16.55 -15.31
N TRP A 144 -7.64 -15.52 -14.51
CA TRP A 144 -8.06 -14.19 -14.98
C TRP A 144 -6.96 -13.44 -15.73
N GLY A 145 -5.69 -13.83 -15.56
CA GLY A 145 -4.53 -13.21 -16.21
C GLY A 145 -3.98 -11.96 -15.50
N PHE A 146 -4.42 -11.65 -14.28
CA PHE A 146 -3.96 -10.47 -13.54
C PHE A 146 -2.46 -10.45 -13.27
N PRO A 147 -1.79 -11.57 -12.91
CA PRO A 147 -0.35 -11.56 -12.66
C PRO A 147 0.51 -11.30 -13.91
N THR A 148 0.01 -11.64 -15.09
CA THR A 148 0.77 -11.55 -16.34
C THR A 148 0.24 -10.51 -17.31
N GLN A 149 -0.87 -9.83 -16.96
CA GLN A 149 -1.63 -8.91 -17.83
C GLN A 149 -2.16 -9.55 -19.12
N ASN A 150 -2.19 -10.90 -19.19
CA ASN A 150 -2.83 -11.67 -20.27
C ASN A 150 -4.31 -11.90 -19.91
N PHE A 151 -5.05 -10.82 -19.86
CA PHE A 151 -6.43 -10.81 -19.37
C PHE A 151 -7.37 -11.66 -20.21
N ARG A 152 -8.25 -12.39 -19.54
CA ARG A 152 -9.36 -13.13 -20.12
C ARG A 152 -10.45 -13.37 -19.08
N VAL A 153 -11.65 -13.69 -19.53
CA VAL A 153 -12.73 -14.15 -18.66
C VAL A 153 -12.70 -15.68 -18.61
N PRO A 154 -12.39 -16.31 -17.46
CA PRO A 154 -12.43 -17.77 -17.32
C PRO A 154 -13.87 -18.30 -17.44
N SER A 155 -14.05 -19.55 -17.90
CA SER A 155 -15.36 -20.16 -17.89
C SER A 155 -15.82 -20.52 -16.46
N ALA A 156 -17.15 -20.60 -16.26
CA ALA A 156 -17.71 -20.99 -14.95
C ALA A 156 -17.24 -22.39 -14.50
N ASP A 157 -17.08 -23.32 -15.43
CA ASP A 157 -16.58 -24.67 -15.14
C ASP A 157 -15.10 -24.63 -14.70
N GLU A 158 -14.29 -23.79 -15.35
CA GLU A 158 -12.89 -23.56 -14.99
C GLU A 158 -12.78 -22.97 -13.57
N LEU A 159 -13.52 -21.90 -13.27
CA LEU A 159 -13.54 -21.30 -11.93
C LEU A 159 -14.01 -22.29 -10.86
N THR A 160 -15.09 -23.06 -11.15
CA THR A 160 -15.57 -24.12 -10.25
C THR A 160 -14.48 -25.18 -9.98
N GLY A 161 -13.65 -25.49 -10.99
CA GLY A 161 -12.51 -26.37 -10.83
C GLY A 161 -11.44 -25.80 -9.93
N LEU A 162 -11.04 -24.55 -10.18
CA LEU A 162 -9.98 -23.85 -9.46
C LEU A 162 -10.34 -23.55 -7.99
N LEU A 163 -11.58 -23.20 -7.71
CA LEU A 163 -12.07 -22.89 -6.37
C LEU A 163 -11.93 -24.07 -5.38
N LYS A 164 -11.80 -25.31 -5.85
CA LYS A 164 -11.52 -26.48 -5.00
C LYS A 164 -10.12 -26.41 -4.35
N HIS A 165 -9.24 -25.61 -4.94
CA HIS A 165 -7.85 -25.39 -4.51
C HIS A 165 -7.65 -24.08 -3.78
N VAL A 166 -8.74 -23.30 -3.55
CA VAL A 166 -8.77 -22.04 -2.80
C VAL A 166 -9.36 -22.31 -1.42
N ASP A 167 -8.50 -22.55 -0.44
CA ASP A 167 -8.92 -22.83 0.94
C ASP A 167 -7.71 -22.70 1.88
N ALA A 168 -7.57 -21.55 2.53
CA ALA A 168 -6.48 -21.30 3.48
C ALA A 168 -6.45 -22.30 4.65
N ALA A 169 -7.56 -23.00 4.96
CA ALA A 169 -7.60 -24.02 6.00
C ALA A 169 -6.75 -25.27 5.66
N LYS A 170 -6.40 -25.46 4.37
CA LYS A 170 -5.51 -26.53 3.90
C LYS A 170 -4.03 -26.13 3.90
N ILE A 171 -3.71 -24.95 4.42
CA ILE A 171 -2.33 -24.49 4.63
C ILE A 171 -1.93 -24.87 6.06
N SER A 172 -0.97 -25.78 6.19
CA SER A 172 -0.33 -26.07 7.46
C SER A 172 0.85 -25.13 7.67
N TYR A 173 0.86 -24.36 8.75
CA TYR A 173 1.93 -23.43 9.09
C TYR A 173 2.33 -23.58 10.56
N ASP A 174 3.61 -23.86 10.80
CA ASP A 174 4.21 -23.87 12.13
C ASP A 174 4.91 -22.53 12.39
N LYS A 175 4.38 -21.74 13.34
CA LYS A 175 4.90 -20.41 13.68
C LYS A 175 6.28 -20.43 14.34
N ASP A 176 6.69 -21.54 14.95
CA ASP A 176 7.95 -21.61 15.70
C ASP A 176 9.11 -22.03 14.78
N THR A 177 8.84 -22.91 13.81
CA THR A 177 9.82 -23.35 12.80
C THR A 177 9.71 -22.57 11.49
N ARG A 178 8.61 -21.88 11.24
CA ARG A 178 8.22 -21.24 9.97
C ARG A 178 8.11 -22.24 8.81
N GLU A 179 7.90 -23.52 9.14
CA GLU A 179 7.59 -24.51 8.14
C GLU A 179 6.15 -24.34 7.64
N ILE A 180 6.00 -24.34 6.33
CA ILE A 180 4.70 -24.27 5.64
C ILE A 180 4.56 -25.44 4.67
N SER A 181 3.34 -25.98 4.56
CA SER A 181 3.01 -26.96 3.52
C SER A 181 1.55 -26.87 3.12
N PHE A 182 1.26 -27.24 1.87
CA PHE A 182 -0.08 -27.32 1.32
C PHE A 182 -0.55 -28.77 1.31
N GLU A 183 -1.79 -29.00 1.73
CA GLU A 183 -2.44 -30.33 1.64
C GLU A 183 -2.90 -30.64 0.21
N ASP A 184 -2.96 -29.61 -0.66
CA ASP A 184 -3.43 -29.68 -2.03
C ASP A 184 -2.31 -29.35 -3.01
N GLU A 185 -1.97 -30.28 -3.89
CA GLU A 185 -0.90 -30.16 -4.89
C GLU A 185 -1.15 -29.05 -5.95
N GLN A 186 -2.38 -28.63 -6.12
CA GLN A 186 -2.74 -27.54 -7.05
C GLN A 186 -2.87 -26.18 -6.38
N MET A 187 -2.85 -26.14 -5.06
CA MET A 187 -2.86 -24.89 -4.31
C MET A 187 -1.62 -24.05 -4.61
N LYS A 188 -1.83 -22.75 -4.71
CA LYS A 188 -0.77 -21.75 -4.77
C LYS A 188 -1.23 -20.53 -3.97
N ILE A 189 -0.29 -19.78 -3.41
CA ILE A 189 -0.58 -18.56 -2.66
C ILE A 189 -0.02 -17.31 -3.34
N ASP A 190 -0.64 -16.18 -3.01
CA ASP A 190 -0.18 -14.84 -3.32
C ASP A 190 -0.32 -13.95 -2.07
N LEU A 191 0.67 -13.11 -1.82
CA LEU A 191 0.70 -12.18 -0.71
C LEU A 191 0.44 -10.72 -1.13
N GLY A 192 0.08 -10.47 -2.39
CA GLY A 192 -0.10 -9.13 -2.96
C GLY A 192 -1.13 -8.26 -2.23
N GLY A 193 -2.15 -8.88 -1.60
CA GLY A 193 -3.16 -8.16 -0.81
C GLY A 193 -2.73 -7.74 0.60
N ILE A 194 -1.46 -7.99 1.00
CA ILE A 194 -0.95 -7.65 2.35
C ILE A 194 0.52 -7.19 2.33
N ALA A 195 1.24 -7.46 1.25
CA ALA A 195 2.69 -7.23 1.17
C ALA A 195 3.05 -5.73 1.14
N LYS A 196 2.27 -4.88 0.47
CA LYS A 196 2.54 -3.44 0.41
C LYS A 196 2.35 -2.77 1.77
N GLY A 197 1.30 -3.13 2.50
CA GLY A 197 1.07 -2.65 3.87
C GLY A 197 2.16 -3.09 4.85
N TYR A 198 2.65 -4.31 4.70
CA TYR A 198 3.82 -4.78 5.44
C TYR A 198 5.07 -3.98 5.09
N THR A 199 5.34 -3.79 3.81
CA THR A 199 6.49 -3.02 3.34
C THR A 199 6.47 -1.60 3.88
N SER A 200 5.32 -0.91 3.84
CA SER A 200 5.20 0.44 4.40
C SER A 200 5.50 0.47 5.91
N SER A 201 5.02 -0.52 6.66
CA SER A 201 5.32 -0.65 8.10
C SER A 201 6.81 -0.90 8.36
N ARG A 202 7.48 -1.75 7.57
CA ARG A 202 8.92 -1.97 7.65
C ARG A 202 9.73 -0.71 7.37
N ILE A 203 9.29 0.12 6.42
CA ILE A 203 9.95 1.41 6.14
C ILE A 203 9.80 2.36 7.34
N MET A 204 8.64 2.40 8.00
CA MET A 204 8.48 3.20 9.24
C MET A 204 9.46 2.76 10.34
N ASP A 205 9.74 1.46 10.45
CA ASP A 205 10.72 0.96 11.41
C ASP A 205 12.16 1.34 10.99
N ILE A 206 12.52 1.21 9.71
CA ILE A 206 13.81 1.67 9.18
C ILE A 206 14.01 3.17 9.42
N PHE A 207 12.99 3.97 9.25
CA PHE A 207 13.03 5.40 9.54
C PHE A 207 13.36 5.66 11.02
N LYS A 208 12.65 4.99 11.94
CA LYS A 208 12.90 5.10 13.39
C LYS A 208 14.31 4.64 13.75
N GLU A 209 14.80 3.54 13.20
CA GLU A 209 16.15 3.00 13.40
C GLU A 209 17.24 3.98 12.94
N ASN A 210 16.96 4.78 11.89
CA ASN A 210 17.83 5.86 11.43
C ASN A 210 17.62 7.19 12.18
N GLY A 211 16.75 7.25 13.18
CA GLY A 211 16.47 8.44 13.96
C GLY A 211 15.58 9.46 13.25
N ILE A 212 14.88 9.05 12.20
CA ILE A 212 13.88 9.87 11.51
C ILE A 212 12.63 9.92 12.37
N THR A 213 12.05 11.11 12.51
CA THR A 213 10.81 11.37 13.25
C THR A 213 9.72 12.00 12.38
N SER A 214 10.04 12.32 11.13
CA SER A 214 9.12 12.89 10.13
C SER A 214 9.37 12.22 8.79
N GLY A 215 8.39 11.49 8.26
CA GLY A 215 8.50 10.80 6.98
C GLY A 215 7.17 10.35 6.44
N LEU A 216 7.12 10.11 5.15
CA LEU A 216 5.94 9.65 4.42
C LEU A 216 6.36 8.66 3.35
N VAL A 217 5.61 7.59 3.21
CA VAL A 217 5.72 6.68 2.07
C VAL A 217 4.39 6.59 1.35
N ASN A 218 4.46 6.43 0.03
CA ASN A 218 3.33 6.13 -0.84
C ASN A 218 3.74 4.95 -1.73
N LEU A 219 3.17 3.79 -1.49
CA LEU A 219 3.48 2.56 -2.20
C LEU A 219 2.31 2.21 -3.14
N GLY A 220 2.19 2.98 -4.24
CA GLY A 220 1.10 2.76 -5.21
C GLY A 220 -0.30 3.01 -4.63
N GLY A 221 -0.45 4.09 -3.86
CA GLY A 221 -1.71 4.44 -3.19
C GLY A 221 -1.78 3.99 -1.72
N ASN A 222 -0.97 3.03 -1.28
CA ASN A 222 -0.83 2.69 0.14
C ASN A 222 0.08 3.72 0.81
N VAL A 223 -0.50 4.66 1.55
CA VAL A 223 0.22 5.75 2.21
C VAL A 223 0.42 5.43 3.68
N GLN A 224 1.64 5.62 4.20
CA GLN A 224 1.91 5.56 5.64
C GLN A 224 2.81 6.72 6.07
N ALA A 225 2.45 7.35 7.19
CA ALA A 225 3.15 8.49 7.75
C ALA A 225 3.82 8.16 9.08
N LEU A 226 5.02 8.69 9.29
CA LEU A 226 5.73 8.71 10.56
C LEU A 226 5.72 10.13 11.11
N GLY A 227 5.28 10.29 12.37
CA GLY A 227 5.24 11.55 13.08
C GLY A 227 4.43 12.64 12.37
N THR A 228 4.87 13.88 12.55
CA THR A 228 4.31 15.07 11.93
C THR A 228 5.24 15.61 10.86
N LYS A 229 4.77 16.58 10.07
CA LYS A 229 5.64 17.37 9.18
C LYS A 229 6.65 18.16 10.00
N THR A 230 7.68 18.70 9.36
CA THR A 230 8.74 19.50 10.00
C THR A 230 8.22 20.79 10.65
N ASP A 231 7.08 21.31 10.20
CA ASP A 231 6.39 22.46 10.80
C ASP A 231 5.49 22.12 12.00
N GLY A 232 5.44 20.82 12.39
CA GLY A 232 4.64 20.31 13.50
C GLY A 232 3.17 20.02 13.13
N SER A 233 2.75 20.28 11.90
CA SER A 233 1.40 19.94 11.44
C SER A 233 1.29 18.45 11.07
N ASN A 234 0.09 17.90 11.17
CA ASN A 234 -0.18 16.54 10.69
C ASN A 234 -0.02 16.44 9.18
N TRP A 235 0.26 15.21 8.73
CA TRP A 235 0.25 14.86 7.32
C TRP A 235 -1.16 14.95 6.78
N ARG A 236 -1.29 15.41 5.54
CA ARG A 236 -2.58 15.48 4.84
C ARG A 236 -2.57 14.49 3.69
N VAL A 237 -3.43 13.49 3.77
CA VAL A 237 -3.56 12.42 2.77
C VAL A 237 -4.93 12.52 2.12
N ALA A 238 -4.94 12.71 0.79
CA ALA A 238 -6.16 12.70 0.01
C ALA A 238 -6.60 11.25 -0.26
N VAL A 239 -7.89 10.98 -0.08
CA VAL A 239 -8.53 9.73 -0.49
C VAL A 239 -9.12 9.94 -1.86
N GLN A 240 -8.60 9.21 -2.86
CA GLN A 240 -8.98 9.38 -4.27
C GLN A 240 -10.46 9.05 -4.51
N SER A 241 -11.10 9.80 -5.38
CA SER A 241 -12.46 9.50 -5.83
C SER A 241 -12.45 8.29 -6.79
N PRO A 242 -13.37 7.32 -6.60
CA PRO A 242 -13.51 6.21 -7.54
C PRO A 242 -14.07 6.64 -8.92
N ASP A 243 -14.81 7.75 -8.97
CA ASP A 243 -15.48 8.23 -10.19
C ASP A 243 -14.59 9.11 -11.05
N ASP A 244 -13.67 9.86 -10.42
CA ASP A 244 -12.74 10.76 -11.09
C ASP A 244 -11.38 10.72 -10.38
N THR A 245 -10.39 10.19 -11.06
CA THR A 245 -9.02 10.04 -10.51
C THR A 245 -8.29 11.38 -10.33
N GLU A 246 -8.82 12.49 -10.83
CA GLU A 246 -8.30 13.84 -10.61
C GLU A 246 -8.97 14.52 -9.39
N ASP A 247 -10.04 13.90 -8.83
CA ASP A 247 -10.76 14.39 -7.65
C ASP A 247 -10.53 13.46 -6.44
N TYR A 248 -11.00 13.87 -5.27
CA TYR A 248 -10.86 13.11 -4.04
C TYR A 248 -12.13 13.19 -3.17
N LEU A 249 -12.42 12.10 -2.46
CA LEU A 249 -13.53 11.97 -1.53
C LEU A 249 -13.36 12.88 -0.31
N GLY A 250 -12.10 13.13 0.07
CA GLY A 250 -11.76 13.96 1.22
C GLY A 250 -10.26 13.95 1.51
N VAL A 251 -9.88 14.69 2.53
CA VAL A 251 -8.48 14.77 2.99
C VAL A 251 -8.42 14.43 4.47
N LEU A 252 -7.67 13.38 4.78
CA LEU A 252 -7.40 12.94 6.15
C LEU A 252 -6.21 13.70 6.74
N SER A 253 -6.31 14.05 8.02
CA SER A 253 -5.21 14.63 8.81
C SER A 253 -4.67 13.54 9.71
N ILE A 254 -3.49 13.01 9.41
CA ILE A 254 -2.93 11.82 10.08
C ILE A 254 -1.56 12.07 10.69
N GLN A 255 -1.25 11.29 11.73
CA GLN A 255 0.05 11.13 12.35
C GLN A 255 0.21 9.67 12.76
N ASP A 256 1.36 9.05 12.46
CA ASP A 256 1.67 7.66 12.80
C ASP A 256 0.58 6.67 12.35
N LYS A 257 0.04 6.88 11.13
CA LYS A 257 -1.05 6.08 10.56
C LYS A 257 -0.74 5.71 9.11
N ALA A 258 -1.26 4.55 8.72
CA ALA A 258 -1.44 4.14 7.35
C ALA A 258 -2.85 4.51 6.87
N VAL A 259 -2.97 4.88 5.60
CA VAL A 259 -4.21 5.10 4.84
C VAL A 259 -4.08 4.24 3.60
N ILE A 260 -4.85 3.17 3.53
CA ILE A 260 -4.73 2.16 2.47
C ILE A 260 -6.09 1.94 1.85
N THR A 261 -6.15 2.02 0.53
CA THR A 261 -7.38 1.89 -0.24
C THR A 261 -7.32 0.67 -1.14
N SER A 262 -8.41 -0.09 -1.19
CA SER A 262 -8.69 -1.06 -2.24
C SER A 262 -9.89 -0.59 -3.04
N GLY A 263 -9.73 -0.52 -4.37
CA GLY A 263 -10.78 -0.08 -5.29
C GLY A 263 -10.76 -0.85 -6.61
N GLY A 264 -11.94 -1.13 -7.14
CA GLY A 264 -12.08 -1.84 -8.42
C GLY A 264 -11.49 -1.08 -9.61
N TYR A 265 -11.32 0.22 -9.49
CA TYR A 265 -10.78 1.10 -10.53
C TYR A 265 -9.24 1.11 -10.63
N GLU A 266 -8.52 0.51 -9.67
CA GLU A 266 -7.06 0.50 -9.67
C GLU A 266 -6.46 -0.44 -10.71
N ARG A 267 -6.98 -1.67 -10.80
CA ARG A 267 -6.51 -2.69 -11.75
C ARG A 267 -7.71 -3.45 -12.30
N TYR A 268 -8.03 -3.22 -13.57
CA TYR A 268 -9.14 -3.86 -14.27
C TYR A 268 -8.86 -4.01 -15.77
N PHE A 269 -9.68 -4.81 -16.42
CA PHE A 269 -9.76 -4.86 -17.87
C PHE A 269 -11.23 -4.89 -18.33
N GLU A 270 -11.46 -4.58 -19.59
CA GLU A 270 -12.78 -4.62 -20.19
C GLU A 270 -12.83 -5.69 -21.27
N GLN A 271 -13.88 -6.51 -21.23
CA GLN A 271 -14.18 -7.50 -22.26
C GLN A 271 -15.69 -7.53 -22.52
N ASP A 272 -16.09 -7.43 -23.80
CA ASP A 272 -17.49 -7.46 -24.24
C ASP A 272 -18.38 -6.40 -23.55
N GLY A 273 -17.82 -5.27 -23.18
CA GLY A 273 -18.51 -4.15 -22.51
C GLY A 273 -18.73 -4.35 -21.00
N VAL A 274 -18.12 -5.37 -20.41
CA VAL A 274 -18.10 -5.61 -18.96
C VAL A 274 -16.72 -5.34 -18.41
N THR A 275 -16.66 -4.65 -17.25
CA THR A 275 -15.43 -4.37 -16.53
C THR A 275 -15.16 -5.44 -15.48
N TYR A 276 -13.95 -5.99 -15.47
CA TYR A 276 -13.50 -7.00 -14.52
C TYR A 276 -12.30 -6.49 -13.75
N HIS A 277 -12.45 -6.27 -12.45
CA HIS A 277 -11.37 -5.82 -11.58
C HIS A 277 -10.67 -6.97 -10.84
N HIS A 278 -9.50 -6.70 -10.30
CA HIS A 278 -8.60 -7.69 -9.68
C HIS A 278 -9.01 -8.15 -8.28
N ILE A 279 -9.98 -7.51 -7.62
CA ILE A 279 -10.42 -7.90 -6.27
C ILE A 279 -11.43 -9.04 -6.42
N ILE A 280 -10.92 -10.26 -6.34
CA ILE A 280 -11.69 -11.49 -6.59
C ILE A 280 -12.27 -12.01 -5.27
N ASP A 281 -13.57 -12.31 -5.26
CA ASP A 281 -14.22 -13.01 -4.16
C ASP A 281 -13.80 -14.49 -4.14
N PRO A 282 -13.13 -14.99 -3.10
CA PRO A 282 -12.69 -16.38 -3.00
C PRO A 282 -13.84 -17.41 -3.01
N LYS A 283 -15.06 -16.99 -2.72
CA LYS A 283 -16.24 -17.87 -2.73
C LYS A 283 -16.81 -18.09 -4.13
N THR A 284 -16.67 -17.10 -5.01
CA THR A 284 -17.25 -17.15 -6.35
C THR A 284 -16.22 -17.30 -7.47
N GLY A 285 -14.98 -16.83 -7.23
CA GLY A 285 -13.93 -16.74 -8.24
C GLY A 285 -14.10 -15.60 -9.24
N TYR A 286 -15.13 -14.76 -9.06
CA TYR A 286 -15.38 -13.55 -9.85
C TYR A 286 -14.97 -12.29 -9.10
N PRO A 287 -14.76 -11.15 -9.79
CA PRO A 287 -14.67 -9.85 -9.14
C PRO A 287 -15.83 -9.64 -8.18
N ALA A 288 -15.52 -9.08 -6.99
CA ALA A 288 -16.54 -8.84 -5.97
C ALA A 288 -17.49 -7.72 -6.42
N GLU A 289 -18.78 -8.05 -6.60
CA GLU A 289 -19.85 -7.13 -6.97
C GLU A 289 -20.87 -7.07 -5.84
N ASN A 290 -20.78 -6.07 -4.97
CA ASN A 290 -21.62 -5.96 -3.77
C ASN A 290 -22.01 -4.52 -3.44
N GLY A 291 -21.87 -3.60 -4.41
CA GLY A 291 -22.20 -2.18 -4.28
C GLY A 291 -21.05 -1.31 -3.74
N LEU A 292 -19.96 -1.88 -3.21
CA LEU A 292 -18.77 -1.10 -2.86
C LEU A 292 -17.88 -0.89 -4.08
N VAL A 293 -17.39 0.33 -4.26
CA VAL A 293 -16.43 0.71 -5.32
C VAL A 293 -15.04 1.02 -4.76
N SER A 294 -14.95 1.45 -3.49
CA SER A 294 -13.68 1.54 -2.77
C SER A 294 -13.85 1.40 -1.26
N VAL A 295 -12.81 0.89 -0.62
CA VAL A 295 -12.68 0.81 0.84
C VAL A 295 -11.32 1.33 1.25
N THR A 296 -11.30 2.39 2.07
CA THR A 296 -10.08 2.95 2.66
C THR A 296 -10.02 2.62 4.14
N ILE A 297 -8.90 2.06 4.57
CA ILE A 297 -8.64 1.73 5.98
C ILE A 297 -7.59 2.70 6.54
N VAL A 298 -7.82 3.18 7.76
CA VAL A 298 -6.90 4.01 8.53
C VAL A 298 -6.51 3.30 9.80
N SER A 299 -5.26 2.86 9.92
CA SER A 299 -4.74 2.12 11.08
C SER A 299 -3.31 2.52 11.40
N SER A 300 -2.81 2.23 12.60
CA SER A 300 -1.39 2.30 12.91
C SER A 300 -0.59 1.12 12.36
N ASP A 301 -1.27 0.03 12.00
CA ASP A 301 -0.69 -1.16 11.40
C ASP A 301 -1.01 -1.19 9.89
N GLY A 302 0.02 -0.92 9.06
CA GLY A 302 -0.12 -0.94 7.60
C GLY A 302 -0.45 -2.33 7.06
N THR A 303 0.10 -3.39 7.67
CA THR A 303 -0.18 -4.77 7.26
C THR A 303 -1.65 -5.12 7.45
N LEU A 304 -2.21 -4.77 8.61
CA LEU A 304 -3.63 -4.94 8.91
C LEU A 304 -4.49 -4.12 7.94
N ALA A 305 -4.12 -2.85 7.71
CA ALA A 305 -4.89 -1.97 6.85
C ALA A 305 -4.96 -2.47 5.40
N ASP A 306 -3.86 -3.02 4.86
CA ASP A 306 -3.81 -3.58 3.49
C ASP A 306 -4.73 -4.81 3.37
N GLY A 307 -4.59 -5.78 4.26
CA GLY A 307 -5.46 -6.97 4.26
C GLY A 307 -6.94 -6.65 4.49
N LEU A 308 -7.25 -5.69 5.38
CA LEU A 308 -8.63 -5.30 5.66
C LEU A 308 -9.27 -4.51 4.53
N SER A 309 -8.53 -3.65 3.80
CA SER A 309 -9.11 -2.90 2.68
C SER A 309 -9.68 -3.83 1.62
N THR A 310 -8.96 -4.91 1.28
CA THR A 310 -9.40 -5.97 0.37
C THR A 310 -10.54 -6.81 0.97
N SER A 311 -10.39 -7.23 2.24
CA SER A 311 -11.39 -8.08 2.91
C SER A 311 -12.74 -7.40 3.00
N LEU A 312 -12.78 -6.15 3.48
CA LEU A 312 -14.02 -5.42 3.68
C LEU A 312 -14.68 -5.04 2.36
N PHE A 313 -13.87 -4.80 1.31
CA PHE A 313 -14.39 -4.65 -0.04
C PHE A 313 -15.14 -5.92 -0.49
N ILE A 314 -14.57 -7.11 -0.28
CA ILE A 314 -15.20 -8.39 -0.64
C ILE A 314 -16.43 -8.70 0.22
N MET A 315 -16.41 -8.33 1.51
CA MET A 315 -17.53 -8.57 2.43
C MET A 315 -18.78 -7.76 2.09
N GLY A 316 -18.63 -6.60 1.47
CA GLY A 316 -19.72 -5.66 1.18
C GLY A 316 -20.09 -4.80 2.40
N GLU A 317 -20.87 -3.75 2.17
CA GLU A 317 -21.14 -2.66 3.13
C GLU A 317 -21.63 -3.16 4.49
N GLU A 318 -22.68 -3.99 4.51
CA GLU A 318 -23.33 -4.40 5.76
C GLU A 318 -22.37 -5.18 6.67
N LYS A 319 -21.71 -6.22 6.14
CA LYS A 319 -20.75 -7.04 6.90
C LYS A 319 -19.50 -6.26 7.27
N ALA A 320 -19.02 -5.40 6.37
CA ALA A 320 -17.86 -4.53 6.63
C ALA A 320 -18.15 -3.56 7.78
N ALA A 321 -19.35 -2.98 7.85
CA ALA A 321 -19.77 -2.12 8.96
C ALA A 321 -19.92 -2.89 10.29
N GLU A 322 -20.42 -4.14 10.25
CA GLU A 322 -20.48 -5.01 11.43
C GLU A 322 -19.08 -5.39 11.91
N PHE A 323 -18.19 -5.74 11.00
CA PHE A 323 -16.79 -6.05 11.30
C PHE A 323 -16.09 -4.86 11.96
N TRP A 324 -16.22 -3.65 11.36
CA TRP A 324 -15.65 -2.44 11.97
C TRP A 324 -16.17 -2.20 13.40
N LYS A 325 -17.47 -2.35 13.65
CA LYS A 325 -18.04 -2.17 15.00
C LYS A 325 -17.41 -3.08 16.05
N ALA A 326 -17.04 -4.31 15.65
CA ALA A 326 -16.38 -5.27 16.52
C ALA A 326 -14.89 -4.95 16.77
N HIS A 327 -14.24 -4.21 15.82
CA HIS A 327 -12.81 -3.93 15.81
C HIS A 327 -12.49 -2.42 15.77
N SER A 328 -13.40 -1.57 16.23
CA SER A 328 -13.31 -0.10 16.13
C SER A 328 -12.14 0.52 16.91
N ASN A 329 -11.46 -0.24 17.75
CA ASN A 329 -10.22 0.15 18.43
C ASN A 329 -8.95 -0.12 17.62
N GLU A 330 -9.04 -0.82 16.47
CA GLU A 330 -7.90 -1.25 15.67
C GLU A 330 -7.75 -0.41 14.39
N PHE A 331 -8.88 0.00 13.81
CA PHE A 331 -8.88 0.77 12.57
C PHE A 331 -10.15 1.63 12.41
N GLU A 332 -10.06 2.61 11.52
CA GLU A 332 -11.18 3.38 11.00
C GLU A 332 -11.31 3.14 9.49
N ALA A 333 -12.48 3.44 8.91
CA ALA A 333 -12.74 3.16 7.50
C ALA A 333 -13.56 4.24 6.79
N ILE A 334 -13.37 4.32 5.47
CA ILE A 334 -14.23 5.04 4.52
C ILE A 334 -14.71 4.03 3.48
N PHE A 335 -16.01 3.95 3.26
CA PHE A 335 -16.60 3.11 2.24
C PHE A 335 -17.26 4.02 1.19
N ALA A 336 -16.97 3.81 -0.08
CA ALA A 336 -17.68 4.44 -1.18
C ALA A 336 -18.48 3.39 -1.95
N THR A 337 -19.74 3.72 -2.25
CA THR A 337 -20.65 2.83 -2.95
C THR A 337 -20.89 3.29 -4.39
N ASP A 338 -21.40 2.40 -5.24
CA ASP A 338 -21.69 2.63 -6.66
C ASP A 338 -22.82 3.63 -6.91
N ASP A 339 -23.67 3.91 -5.90
CA ASP A 339 -24.68 4.96 -5.94
C ASP A 339 -24.16 6.35 -5.50
N GLY A 340 -22.84 6.45 -5.20
CA GLY A 340 -22.16 7.68 -4.79
C GLY A 340 -22.28 8.00 -3.30
N THR A 341 -22.80 7.08 -2.47
CA THR A 341 -22.85 7.28 -1.02
C THR A 341 -21.47 7.04 -0.40
N ILE A 342 -21.07 7.90 0.54
CA ILE A 342 -19.80 7.77 1.28
C ILE A 342 -20.12 7.58 2.77
N TYR A 343 -19.69 6.47 3.31
CA TYR A 343 -19.76 6.18 4.75
C TYR A 343 -18.40 6.39 5.39
N VAL A 344 -18.38 7.13 6.49
CA VAL A 344 -17.16 7.42 7.25
C VAL A 344 -17.36 6.99 8.69
N THR A 345 -16.46 6.20 9.23
CA THR A 345 -16.52 5.74 10.61
C THR A 345 -16.25 6.87 11.60
N GLU A 346 -16.65 6.68 12.87
CA GLU A 346 -16.76 7.77 13.84
C GLU A 346 -15.44 8.48 14.15
N GLY A 347 -14.33 7.74 14.21
CA GLY A 347 -13.02 8.31 14.55
C GLY A 347 -12.38 9.16 13.44
N LEU A 348 -13.00 9.24 12.24
CA LEU A 348 -12.55 10.09 11.13
C LEU A 348 -13.40 11.33 10.93
N LYS A 349 -14.48 11.52 11.71
CA LYS A 349 -15.41 12.66 11.60
C LYS A 349 -14.88 13.93 12.26
#